data_3cb8e9cddd8cc267636c734a039a1964
#
_entry.id   3cb8e9cddd8cc267636c734a039a1964
#
_cell.length_a   1.000
_cell.length_b   1.000
_cell.length_c   1.000
_cell.angle_alpha   90.00
_cell.angle_beta   90.00
_cell.angle_gamma   90.00
#
_symmetry.space_group_name_H-M   'P 1'
#
loop_
_entity.id
_entity.type
_entity.pdbx_description
1 polymer ?
#
loop_
_entity_poly.entity_id
_entity_poly.type
_entity_poly.pdbx_seq_one_letter_code
_entity_poly.pdbx_strand_id
1 'polypeptide(L)'
;MPQVPPEIFKAYDIRGIVGRTLTPAIAQLIGRALGSQARALGQSRVCVGRDGRLSGPSLCEGLARGLQAAGVDVIDIGQVATPMLYFATFELRTGSGVMVTGSHNPPDYNGLKMMIAGDTLSGEAIARLRTRIEADDFASGSGGITHADVTQAYFDRIAADVKLARPMRIALDCGNGVPGAFAPALYRRLGCRVRELYCEVDGSFPNHHPDPSQPENLADLISALRAGDDELGLAFDGDGDRLGVVSRSGRIIYPDRQLMLFAADVLSRNPGARVIFDVKSTRNLFPWIRAHGGEPLLWKTGHSLIKAKMKESGALLAGEMSGHVFFKERWFGFDDALYAGARLLEVLSREADIEGAFARLPDSINTPELQIELREGENHALMQRLGESARFEGAREVITIDGLRVEYADGFGLARASNTTPVIVLRFEADDAAALARIQAQFRSVLRAAAPHAVLPF
;
A
#
# COMPACT_ATOMS: atom_id res chain seq x y z
N MET A 1 -16.57 20.77 22.47
CA MET A 1 -16.26 19.51 21.79
C MET A 1 -14.82 19.14 22.00
N PRO A 2 -14.43 17.86 21.99
CA PRO A 2 -13.02 17.53 22.00
C PRO A 2 -12.34 18.15 20.78
N GLN A 3 -11.22 18.82 21.00
CA GLN A 3 -10.42 19.39 19.90
C GLN A 3 -9.77 18.24 19.12
N VAL A 4 -9.98 18.15 17.82
CA VAL A 4 -9.40 17.11 16.99
C VAL A 4 -8.00 17.53 16.55
N PRO A 5 -6.95 16.77 16.87
CA PRO A 5 -5.59 17.11 16.48
C PRO A 5 -5.43 17.16 14.96
N PRO A 6 -4.95 18.27 14.38
CA PRO A 6 -4.82 18.41 12.94
C PRO A 6 -3.83 17.44 12.31
N GLU A 7 -2.81 17.02 13.06
CA GLU A 7 -1.75 16.12 12.61
C GLU A 7 -2.22 14.70 12.28
N ILE A 8 -3.43 14.28 12.71
CA ILE A 8 -3.94 12.96 12.36
C ILE A 8 -4.48 12.89 10.92
N PHE A 9 -4.82 14.01 10.29
CA PHE A 9 -5.31 14.09 8.92
C PHE A 9 -4.13 14.10 7.95
N LYS A 10 -3.65 12.89 7.59
CA LYS A 10 -2.51 12.72 6.67
C LYS A 10 -2.97 12.83 5.21
N ALA A 11 -2.01 12.74 4.29
CA ALA A 11 -2.28 12.91 2.86
C ALA A 11 -3.17 11.79 2.27
N TYR A 12 -3.15 10.57 2.84
CA TYR A 12 -3.82 9.40 2.26
C TYR A 12 -4.83 8.73 3.20
N ASP A 13 -4.76 9.02 4.49
CA ASP A 13 -5.56 8.40 5.55
C ASP A 13 -5.66 9.32 6.77
N ILE A 14 -6.36 8.86 7.79
CA ILE A 14 -6.27 9.41 9.13
C ILE A 14 -5.42 8.46 9.95
N ARG A 15 -4.46 9.00 10.72
CA ARG A 15 -3.55 8.20 11.53
C ARG A 15 -3.15 8.90 12.81
N GLY A 16 -3.25 8.20 13.96
CA GLY A 16 -2.94 8.79 15.25
C GLY A 16 -2.53 7.76 16.30
N ILE A 17 -2.01 8.26 17.43
CA ILE A 17 -1.64 7.46 18.59
C ILE A 17 -2.91 7.24 19.42
N VAL A 18 -3.22 5.97 19.67
CA VAL A 18 -4.41 5.55 20.43
C VAL A 18 -4.39 6.11 21.84
N GLY A 19 -5.53 6.64 22.27
CA GLY A 19 -5.68 7.25 23.59
C GLY A 19 -5.08 8.67 23.74
N ARG A 20 -4.31 9.13 22.75
CA ARG A 20 -3.69 10.48 22.74
C ARG A 20 -4.28 11.35 21.64
N THR A 21 -4.01 11.02 20.39
CA THR A 21 -4.46 11.80 19.23
C THR A 21 -5.59 11.13 18.46
N LEU A 22 -5.84 9.84 18.71
CA LEU A 22 -6.98 9.10 18.17
C LEU A 22 -7.69 8.34 19.29
N THR A 23 -8.93 8.77 19.60
CA THR A 23 -9.80 8.19 20.65
C THR A 23 -11.15 7.80 20.07
N PRO A 24 -11.97 6.96 20.74
CA PRO A 24 -13.33 6.68 20.31
C PRO A 24 -14.21 7.92 20.13
N ALA A 25 -14.01 8.97 20.94
CA ALA A 25 -14.72 10.24 20.77
C ALA A 25 -14.30 10.99 19.50
N ILE A 26 -13.01 10.99 19.18
CA ILE A 26 -12.49 11.56 17.91
C ILE A 26 -12.99 10.73 16.72
N ALA A 27 -12.96 9.40 16.81
CA ALA A 27 -13.52 8.51 15.79
C ALA A 27 -15.01 8.77 15.55
N GLN A 28 -15.78 9.11 16.58
CA GLN A 28 -17.19 9.49 16.44
C GLN A 28 -17.36 10.82 15.69
N LEU A 29 -16.53 11.83 15.95
CA LEU A 29 -16.57 13.08 15.19
C LEU A 29 -16.22 12.87 13.73
N ILE A 30 -15.18 12.05 13.47
CA ILE A 30 -14.82 11.67 12.09
C ILE A 30 -15.97 10.90 11.43
N GLY A 31 -16.63 10.00 12.14
CA GLY A 31 -17.81 9.28 11.65
C GLY A 31 -18.98 10.22 11.29
N ARG A 32 -19.23 11.24 12.10
CA ARG A 32 -20.24 12.29 11.76
C ARG A 32 -19.86 13.06 10.49
N ALA A 33 -18.59 13.43 10.35
CA ALA A 33 -18.10 14.14 9.17
C ALA A 33 -18.20 13.27 7.90
N LEU A 34 -17.78 12.01 7.99
CA LEU A 34 -17.86 11.03 6.89
C LEU A 34 -19.31 10.75 6.51
N GLY A 35 -20.19 10.53 7.49
CA GLY A 35 -21.61 10.29 7.26
C GLY A 35 -22.28 11.50 6.60
N SER A 36 -21.94 12.72 7.01
CA SER A 36 -22.42 13.95 6.39
C SER A 36 -21.97 14.05 4.93
N GLN A 37 -20.70 13.72 4.65
CA GLN A 37 -20.18 13.70 3.29
C GLN A 37 -20.84 12.59 2.45
N ALA A 38 -21.01 11.39 3.00
CA ALA A 38 -21.67 10.27 2.33
C ALA A 38 -23.10 10.68 1.91
N ARG A 39 -23.89 11.25 2.82
CA ARG A 39 -25.24 11.73 2.52
C ARG A 39 -25.28 12.81 1.44
N ALA A 40 -24.34 13.76 1.50
CA ALA A 40 -24.23 14.81 0.48
C ALA A 40 -23.96 14.23 -0.92
N LEU A 41 -23.33 13.04 -0.99
CA LEU A 41 -23.09 12.30 -2.22
C LEU A 41 -24.16 11.22 -2.51
N GLY A 42 -25.30 11.26 -1.81
CA GLY A 42 -26.42 10.33 -2.02
C GLY A 42 -26.18 8.91 -1.47
N GLN A 43 -25.16 8.74 -0.62
CA GLN A 43 -24.87 7.43 -0.01
C GLN A 43 -25.65 7.30 1.31
N SER A 44 -26.36 6.21 1.47
CA SER A 44 -27.15 5.91 2.68
C SER A 44 -26.55 4.80 3.54
N ARG A 45 -25.57 4.03 3.01
CA ARG A 45 -24.96 2.89 3.70
C ARG A 45 -23.45 2.93 3.57
N VAL A 46 -22.72 2.56 4.64
CA VAL A 46 -21.25 2.50 4.72
C VAL A 46 -20.84 1.19 5.37
N CYS A 47 -19.94 0.45 4.71
CA CYS A 47 -19.27 -0.70 5.33
C CYS A 47 -18.22 -0.22 6.34
N VAL A 48 -18.12 -0.86 7.49
CA VAL A 48 -17.07 -0.62 8.48
C VAL A 48 -16.39 -1.94 8.81
N GLY A 49 -15.07 -1.97 8.70
CA GLY A 49 -14.23 -3.09 9.08
C GLY A 49 -13.04 -2.66 9.92
N ARG A 50 -12.36 -3.61 10.55
CA ARG A 50 -11.15 -3.35 11.34
C ARG A 50 -10.10 -4.44 11.15
N ASP A 51 -8.83 -4.07 11.35
CA ASP A 51 -7.72 -5.02 11.45
C ASP A 51 -7.66 -5.73 12.83
N GLY A 52 -6.55 -6.42 13.10
CA GLY A 52 -6.35 -7.19 14.33
C GLY A 52 -5.94 -6.37 15.56
N ARG A 53 -5.80 -5.05 15.47
CA ARG A 53 -5.32 -4.21 16.57
C ARG A 53 -6.29 -4.17 17.74
N LEU A 54 -5.74 -4.18 18.97
CA LEU A 54 -6.54 -4.20 20.22
C LEU A 54 -7.47 -2.99 20.37
N SER A 55 -7.10 -1.84 19.79
CA SER A 55 -7.91 -0.62 19.80
C SER A 55 -9.05 -0.61 18.77
N GLY A 56 -9.03 -1.54 17.80
CA GLY A 56 -9.99 -1.61 16.70
C GLY A 56 -11.46 -1.59 17.14
N PRO A 57 -11.90 -2.46 18.07
CA PRO A 57 -13.32 -2.52 18.47
C PRO A 57 -13.87 -1.20 18.98
N SER A 58 -13.16 -0.53 19.90
CA SER A 58 -13.63 0.73 20.50
C SER A 58 -13.64 1.90 19.51
N LEU A 59 -12.68 1.94 18.57
CA LEU A 59 -12.65 2.96 17.51
C LEU A 59 -13.77 2.73 16.48
N CYS A 60 -14.03 1.46 16.10
CA CYS A 60 -15.16 1.12 15.21
C CYS A 60 -16.50 1.50 15.84
N GLU A 61 -16.70 1.23 17.13
CA GLU A 61 -17.93 1.62 17.84
C GLU A 61 -18.11 3.15 17.82
N GLY A 62 -17.06 3.91 18.09
CA GLY A 62 -17.09 5.38 17.99
C GLY A 62 -17.45 5.85 16.59
N LEU A 63 -16.76 5.33 15.58
CA LEU A 63 -16.98 5.63 14.17
C LEU A 63 -18.44 5.33 13.74
N ALA A 64 -18.93 4.13 14.09
CA ALA A 64 -20.29 3.69 13.75
C ALA A 64 -21.35 4.61 14.38
N ARG A 65 -21.21 4.98 15.67
CA ARG A 65 -22.10 5.96 16.32
C ARG A 65 -22.12 7.30 15.58
N GLY A 66 -20.96 7.74 15.09
CA GLY A 66 -20.85 8.98 14.32
C GLY A 66 -21.58 8.90 12.97
N LEU A 67 -21.39 7.84 12.22
CA LEU A 67 -22.09 7.59 10.95
C LEU A 67 -23.61 7.52 11.14
N GLN A 68 -24.08 6.78 12.15
CA GLN A 68 -25.49 6.67 12.49
C GLN A 68 -26.11 8.04 12.88
N ALA A 69 -25.41 8.84 13.69
CA ALA A 69 -25.85 10.17 14.08
C ALA A 69 -25.97 11.16 12.90
N ALA A 70 -25.22 10.90 11.81
CA ALA A 70 -25.38 11.60 10.54
C ALA A 70 -26.52 11.02 9.67
N GLY A 71 -27.18 9.95 10.08
CA GLY A 71 -28.28 9.30 9.34
C GLY A 71 -27.82 8.34 8.25
N VAL A 72 -26.68 7.67 8.45
CA VAL A 72 -26.12 6.66 7.55
C VAL A 72 -26.20 5.30 8.23
N ASP A 73 -26.70 4.29 7.52
CA ASP A 73 -26.70 2.90 7.98
C ASP A 73 -25.29 2.32 7.91
N VAL A 74 -24.89 1.62 8.95
CA VAL A 74 -23.59 0.95 9.06
C VAL A 74 -23.77 -0.55 8.78
N ILE A 75 -22.92 -1.10 7.93
CA ILE A 75 -22.74 -2.53 7.77
C ILE A 75 -21.39 -2.89 8.39
N ASP A 76 -21.40 -3.42 9.61
CA ASP A 76 -20.20 -3.89 10.28
C ASP A 76 -19.81 -5.27 9.70
N ILE A 77 -18.65 -5.33 9.05
CA ILE A 77 -18.09 -6.57 8.49
C ILE A 77 -17.05 -7.21 9.40
N GLY A 78 -16.88 -6.69 10.61
CA GLY A 78 -16.03 -7.28 11.64
C GLY A 78 -14.54 -7.08 11.43
N GLN A 79 -13.77 -8.08 11.86
CA GLN A 79 -12.32 -8.12 11.71
C GLN A 79 -11.97 -8.72 10.36
N VAL A 80 -11.37 -7.91 9.48
CA VAL A 80 -11.07 -8.28 8.09
C VAL A 80 -9.76 -7.63 7.63
N ALA A 81 -9.18 -8.11 6.53
CA ALA A 81 -8.10 -7.41 5.85
C ALA A 81 -8.65 -6.18 5.08
N THR A 82 -7.81 -5.16 4.91
CA THR A 82 -8.19 -3.92 4.18
C THR A 82 -8.78 -4.20 2.79
N PRO A 83 -8.21 -5.09 1.94
CA PRO A 83 -8.82 -5.42 0.66
C PRO A 83 -10.21 -6.06 0.78
N MET A 84 -10.49 -6.78 1.86
CA MET A 84 -11.83 -7.35 2.09
C MET A 84 -12.87 -6.26 2.37
N LEU A 85 -12.47 -5.14 3.02
CA LEU A 85 -13.36 -3.99 3.14
C LEU A 85 -13.67 -3.38 1.77
N TYR A 86 -12.65 -3.15 0.95
CA TYR A 86 -12.89 -2.64 -0.41
C TYR A 86 -13.78 -3.60 -1.21
N PHE A 87 -13.52 -4.91 -1.16
CA PHE A 87 -14.37 -5.92 -1.77
C PHE A 87 -15.82 -5.83 -1.27
N ALA A 88 -16.04 -5.68 0.04
CA ALA A 88 -17.36 -5.54 0.63
C ALA A 88 -18.16 -4.36 0.06
N THR A 89 -17.48 -3.25 -0.28
CA THR A 89 -18.18 -2.09 -0.88
C THR A 89 -18.79 -2.41 -2.24
N PHE A 90 -18.19 -3.32 -3.01
CA PHE A 90 -18.71 -3.82 -4.27
C PHE A 90 -19.76 -4.91 -4.06
N GLU A 91 -19.44 -5.92 -3.24
CA GLU A 91 -20.32 -7.08 -2.99
C GLU A 91 -21.66 -6.66 -2.37
N LEU A 92 -21.62 -5.79 -1.36
CA LEU A 92 -22.80 -5.28 -0.67
C LEU A 92 -23.39 -4.02 -1.34
N ARG A 93 -22.80 -3.58 -2.46
CA ARG A 93 -23.23 -2.42 -3.26
C ARG A 93 -23.40 -1.14 -2.44
N THR A 94 -22.51 -0.90 -1.51
CA THR A 94 -22.50 0.34 -0.73
C THR A 94 -21.71 1.45 -1.40
N GLY A 95 -20.70 1.12 -2.22
CA GLY A 95 -19.77 2.07 -2.80
C GLY A 95 -18.99 2.89 -1.75
N SER A 96 -19.22 2.66 -0.47
CA SER A 96 -18.63 3.41 0.63
C SER A 96 -18.22 2.48 1.75
N GLY A 97 -17.03 2.70 2.31
CA GLY A 97 -16.50 1.90 3.39
C GLY A 97 -15.37 2.60 4.15
N VAL A 98 -15.21 2.25 5.41
CA VAL A 98 -14.15 2.75 6.29
C VAL A 98 -13.48 1.58 6.99
N MET A 99 -12.16 1.47 6.77
CA MET A 99 -11.31 0.51 7.45
C MET A 99 -10.62 1.16 8.63
N VAL A 100 -10.81 0.60 9.83
CA VAL A 100 -10.08 0.98 11.03
C VAL A 100 -8.82 0.14 11.09
N THR A 101 -7.68 0.76 10.78
CA THR A 101 -6.39 0.08 10.68
C THR A 101 -5.22 1.01 10.94
N GLY A 102 -4.19 0.47 11.56
CA GLY A 102 -2.88 1.12 11.64
C GLY A 102 -1.89 0.58 10.61
N SER A 103 -2.31 -0.37 9.72
CA SER A 103 -1.45 -1.04 8.73
C SER A 103 -0.15 -1.56 9.39
N HIS A 104 1.00 -1.15 8.88
CA HIS A 104 2.33 -1.49 9.40
C HIS A 104 2.85 -0.56 10.50
N ASN A 105 2.05 0.34 11.09
CA ASN A 105 2.51 1.20 12.19
C ASN A 105 2.66 0.41 13.50
N PRO A 106 3.41 0.94 14.50
CA PRO A 106 3.52 0.34 15.82
C PRO A 106 2.16 0.02 16.47
N PRO A 107 2.11 -0.89 17.47
CA PRO A 107 0.85 -1.35 18.09
C PRO A 107 -0.02 -0.24 18.71
N ASP A 108 0.60 0.85 19.16
CA ASP A 108 -0.05 2.00 19.80
C ASP A 108 -0.66 2.99 18.78
N TYR A 109 -0.48 2.74 17.46
CA TYR A 109 -1.11 3.52 16.39
C TYR A 109 -2.38 2.84 15.90
N ASN A 110 -3.31 3.66 15.39
CA ASN A 110 -4.43 3.22 14.56
C ASN A 110 -4.83 4.35 13.61
N GLY A 111 -5.78 4.08 12.70
CA GLY A 111 -6.17 5.05 11.68
C GLY A 111 -7.44 4.65 10.95
N LEU A 112 -7.73 5.39 9.88
CA LEU A 112 -8.90 5.19 9.04
C LEU A 112 -8.51 5.32 7.56
N LYS A 113 -8.71 4.25 6.78
CA LYS A 113 -8.70 4.28 5.32
C LYS A 113 -10.16 4.41 4.86
N MET A 114 -10.45 5.37 4.00
CA MET A 114 -11.83 5.80 3.73
C MET A 114 -12.13 5.80 2.24
N MET A 115 -13.25 5.21 1.87
CA MET A 115 -13.82 5.23 0.53
C MET A 115 -15.25 5.72 0.60
N ILE A 116 -15.62 6.74 -0.17
CA ILE A 116 -16.98 7.28 -0.25
C ILE A 116 -17.40 7.42 -1.71
N ALA A 117 -18.55 6.88 -2.05
CA ALA A 117 -19.12 6.89 -3.41
C ALA A 117 -18.14 6.34 -4.48
N GLY A 118 -17.37 5.31 -4.13
CA GLY A 118 -16.41 4.66 -5.03
C GLY A 118 -15.06 5.38 -5.17
N ASP A 119 -14.82 6.46 -4.41
CA ASP A 119 -13.56 7.19 -4.42
C ASP A 119 -12.85 7.07 -3.06
N THR A 120 -11.59 6.68 -3.08
CA THR A 120 -10.73 6.69 -1.89
C THR A 120 -10.36 8.13 -1.54
N LEU A 121 -10.63 8.53 -0.29
CA LEU A 121 -10.34 9.89 0.16
C LEU A 121 -8.83 10.13 0.28
N SER A 122 -8.39 11.31 -0.14
CA SER A 122 -7.00 11.75 -0.01
C SER A 122 -6.90 13.28 -0.01
N GLY A 123 -5.78 13.80 0.44
CA GLY A 123 -5.43 15.23 0.36
C GLY A 123 -6.54 16.14 0.83
N GLU A 124 -7.04 16.97 -0.09
CA GLU A 124 -8.08 17.96 0.20
C GLU A 124 -9.40 17.35 0.70
N ALA A 125 -9.76 16.13 0.22
CA ALA A 125 -10.96 15.47 0.69
C ALA A 125 -10.87 15.10 2.18
N ILE A 126 -9.69 14.70 2.66
CA ILE A 126 -9.42 14.45 4.08
C ILE A 126 -9.38 15.79 4.86
N ALA A 127 -8.74 16.82 4.31
CA ALA A 127 -8.73 18.15 4.94
C ALA A 127 -10.15 18.74 5.13
N ARG A 128 -11.05 18.53 4.17
CA ARG A 128 -12.45 18.93 4.30
C ARG A 128 -13.18 18.25 5.45
N LEU A 129 -12.84 17.00 5.80
CA LEU A 129 -13.41 16.35 7.00
C LEU A 129 -13.04 17.13 8.26
N ARG A 130 -11.77 17.55 8.39
CA ARG A 130 -11.32 18.37 9.51
C ARG A 130 -12.07 19.68 9.58
N THR A 131 -12.15 20.43 8.47
CA THR A 131 -12.88 21.69 8.41
C THR A 131 -14.34 21.54 8.83
N ARG A 132 -15.00 20.43 8.39
CA ARG A 132 -16.37 20.11 8.78
C ARG A 132 -16.51 19.88 10.29
N ILE A 133 -15.55 19.17 10.90
CA ILE A 133 -15.53 18.93 12.35
C ILE A 133 -15.33 20.25 13.10
N GLU A 134 -14.38 21.08 12.70
CA GLU A 134 -14.07 22.38 13.31
C GLU A 134 -15.28 23.34 13.25
N ALA A 135 -16.06 23.28 12.17
CA ALA A 135 -17.26 24.11 11.96
C ALA A 135 -18.54 23.52 12.58
N ASP A 136 -18.49 22.35 13.22
CA ASP A 136 -19.67 21.57 13.66
C ASP A 136 -20.74 21.40 12.54
N ASP A 137 -20.29 21.35 11.28
CA ASP A 137 -21.14 21.21 10.10
C ASP A 137 -21.48 19.74 9.86
N PHE A 138 -22.45 19.22 10.60
CA PHE A 138 -22.87 17.84 10.53
C PHE A 138 -24.33 17.69 10.09
N ALA A 139 -24.56 16.71 9.21
CA ALA A 139 -25.89 16.20 9.00
C ALA A 139 -26.42 15.54 10.29
N SER A 140 -27.71 15.59 10.51
CA SER A 140 -28.40 14.91 11.59
C SER A 140 -29.33 13.85 11.05
N GLY A 141 -29.42 12.72 11.77
CA GLY A 141 -30.28 11.61 11.39
C GLY A 141 -30.16 10.47 12.38
N SER A 142 -30.76 9.32 12.02
CA SER A 142 -30.71 8.08 12.78
C SER A 142 -30.51 6.94 11.83
N GLY A 143 -29.26 6.45 11.71
CA GLY A 143 -28.91 5.25 10.95
C GLY A 143 -28.99 4.00 11.81
N GLY A 144 -29.20 2.85 11.16
CA GLY A 144 -29.12 1.51 11.77
C GLY A 144 -27.72 0.93 11.74
N ILE A 145 -27.54 -0.23 12.38
CA ILE A 145 -26.36 -1.08 12.23
C ILE A 145 -26.79 -2.52 11.93
N THR A 146 -26.11 -3.12 10.95
CA THR A 146 -26.26 -4.53 10.59
C THR A 146 -24.89 -5.17 10.49
N HIS A 147 -24.83 -6.50 10.49
CA HIS A 147 -23.59 -7.25 10.35
C HIS A 147 -23.60 -8.09 9.09
N ALA A 148 -22.45 -8.23 8.45
CA ALA A 148 -22.26 -9.10 7.30
C ALA A 148 -20.88 -9.77 7.34
N ASP A 149 -20.81 -11.02 6.89
CA ASP A 149 -19.57 -11.73 6.64
C ASP A 149 -19.33 -11.84 5.13
N VAL A 150 -18.23 -11.30 4.66
CA VAL A 150 -17.86 -11.32 3.23
C VAL A 150 -16.75 -12.33 2.91
N THR A 151 -16.27 -13.06 3.92
CA THR A 151 -15.11 -13.95 3.81
C THR A 151 -15.29 -15.01 2.73
N GLN A 152 -16.41 -15.70 2.76
CA GLN A 152 -16.67 -16.77 1.80
C GLN A 152 -16.82 -16.22 0.37
N ALA A 153 -17.55 -15.11 0.20
CA ALA A 153 -17.73 -14.44 -1.10
C ALA A 153 -16.38 -13.96 -1.68
N TYR A 154 -15.51 -13.40 -0.83
CA TYR A 154 -14.15 -12.98 -1.22
C TYR A 154 -13.30 -14.17 -1.68
N PHE A 155 -13.30 -15.27 -0.93
CA PHE A 155 -12.58 -16.49 -1.29
C PHE A 155 -13.14 -17.12 -2.58
N ASP A 156 -14.45 -17.18 -2.73
CA ASP A 156 -15.12 -17.70 -3.92
C ASP A 156 -14.75 -16.89 -5.15
N ARG A 157 -14.75 -15.56 -5.03
CA ARG A 157 -14.40 -14.67 -6.12
C ARG A 157 -12.96 -14.84 -6.57
N ILE A 158 -12.00 -14.97 -5.63
CA ILE A 158 -10.59 -15.23 -5.96
C ILE A 158 -10.42 -16.63 -6.56
N ALA A 159 -11.01 -17.66 -5.96
CA ALA A 159 -10.88 -19.03 -6.44
C ALA A 159 -11.58 -19.26 -7.78
N ALA A 160 -12.62 -18.49 -8.11
CA ALA A 160 -13.24 -18.52 -9.44
C ALA A 160 -12.30 -17.93 -10.51
N ASP A 161 -11.53 -16.91 -10.15
CA ASP A 161 -10.65 -16.17 -11.05
C ASP A 161 -9.26 -16.81 -11.24
N VAL A 162 -8.58 -17.11 -10.15
CA VAL A 162 -7.18 -17.58 -10.14
C VAL A 162 -7.11 -19.10 -10.27
N LYS A 163 -6.30 -19.60 -11.21
CA LYS A 163 -6.10 -21.03 -11.48
C LYS A 163 -4.63 -21.38 -11.51
N LEU A 164 -4.18 -22.12 -10.53
CA LEU A 164 -2.81 -22.64 -10.51
C LEU A 164 -2.66 -23.78 -11.53
N ALA A 165 -1.57 -23.77 -12.29
CA ALA A 165 -1.25 -24.85 -13.23
C ALA A 165 -0.84 -26.15 -12.51
N ARG A 166 -0.32 -26.04 -11.29
CA ARG A 166 0.03 -27.16 -10.39
C ARG A 166 -0.06 -26.71 -8.93
N PRO A 167 -0.22 -27.65 -8.00
CA PRO A 167 -0.06 -27.36 -6.58
C PRO A 167 1.33 -26.77 -6.28
N MET A 168 1.39 -25.81 -5.36
CA MET A 168 2.64 -25.18 -4.92
C MET A 168 2.81 -25.32 -3.41
N ARG A 169 4.07 -25.43 -2.95
CA ARG A 169 4.43 -25.35 -1.54
C ARG A 169 4.89 -23.95 -1.22
N ILE A 170 4.24 -23.30 -0.28
CA ILE A 170 4.52 -21.91 0.07
C ILE A 170 4.63 -21.74 1.58
N ALA A 171 5.49 -20.82 2.01
CA ALA A 171 5.50 -20.30 3.36
C ALA A 171 4.77 -18.95 3.40
N LEU A 172 3.90 -18.76 4.38
CA LEU A 172 3.20 -17.50 4.61
C LEU A 172 3.70 -16.88 5.90
N ASP A 173 4.06 -15.60 5.87
CA ASP A 173 4.39 -14.80 7.04
C ASP A 173 3.39 -13.65 7.16
N CYS A 174 2.58 -13.68 8.22
CA CYS A 174 1.56 -12.67 8.46
C CYS A 174 1.95 -11.68 9.56
N GLY A 175 3.13 -11.83 10.18
CA GLY A 175 3.61 -10.94 11.26
C GLY A 175 2.59 -10.69 12.36
N ASN A 176 1.74 -11.67 12.68
CA ASN A 176 0.59 -11.56 13.58
C ASN A 176 -0.49 -10.55 13.12
N GLY A 177 -0.41 -10.06 11.89
CA GLY A 177 -1.42 -9.19 11.28
C GLY A 177 -2.71 -9.92 10.93
N VAL A 178 -3.75 -9.15 10.59
CA VAL A 178 -5.07 -9.71 10.26
C VAL A 178 -5.09 -10.65 9.05
N PRO A 179 -4.16 -10.59 8.06
CA PRO A 179 -4.09 -11.57 6.99
C PRO A 179 -3.98 -13.00 7.49
N GLY A 180 -3.42 -13.24 8.68
CA GLY A 180 -3.30 -14.57 9.29
C GLY A 180 -4.62 -15.30 9.44
N ALA A 181 -5.72 -14.59 9.65
CA ALA A 181 -7.05 -15.18 9.72
C ALA A 181 -7.59 -15.67 8.36
N PHE A 182 -7.02 -15.20 7.24
CA PHE A 182 -7.61 -15.41 5.91
C PHE A 182 -6.64 -16.09 4.92
N ALA A 183 -5.39 -15.65 4.87
CA ALA A 183 -4.41 -16.09 3.87
C ALA A 183 -4.19 -17.61 3.88
N PRO A 184 -3.99 -18.30 5.01
CA PRO A 184 -3.78 -19.75 5.00
C PRO A 184 -4.94 -20.52 4.39
N ALA A 185 -6.17 -20.16 4.74
CA ALA A 185 -7.38 -20.80 4.21
C ALA A 185 -7.57 -20.52 2.72
N LEU A 186 -7.36 -19.27 2.28
CA LEU A 186 -7.44 -18.86 0.88
C LEU A 186 -6.45 -19.65 0.02
N TYR A 187 -5.16 -19.68 0.38
CA TYR A 187 -4.16 -20.33 -0.43
C TYR A 187 -4.29 -21.86 -0.44
N ARG A 188 -4.74 -22.49 0.66
CA ARG A 188 -5.10 -23.92 0.67
C ARG A 188 -6.26 -24.20 -0.29
N ARG A 189 -7.26 -23.33 -0.33
CA ARG A 189 -8.38 -23.43 -1.27
C ARG A 189 -7.93 -23.34 -2.74
N LEU A 190 -6.86 -22.56 -3.03
CA LEU A 190 -6.23 -22.50 -4.35
C LEU A 190 -5.38 -23.73 -4.70
N GLY A 191 -5.22 -24.69 -3.76
CA GLY A 191 -4.48 -25.93 -3.95
C GLY A 191 -3.03 -25.87 -3.46
N CYS A 192 -2.65 -24.84 -2.68
CA CYS A 192 -1.32 -24.76 -2.10
C CYS A 192 -1.16 -25.63 -0.85
N ARG A 193 0.05 -26.16 -0.63
CA ARG A 193 0.50 -26.60 0.69
C ARG A 193 1.12 -25.40 1.40
N VAL A 194 0.59 -25.08 2.57
CA VAL A 194 0.90 -23.84 3.29
C VAL A 194 1.64 -24.15 4.58
N ARG A 195 2.86 -23.62 4.72
CA ARG A 195 3.56 -23.46 5.98
C ARG A 195 3.20 -22.09 6.56
N GLU A 196 2.78 -22.04 7.81
CA GLU A 196 2.36 -20.82 8.47
C GLU A 196 3.46 -20.30 9.41
N LEU A 197 3.77 -18.99 9.29
CA LEU A 197 4.58 -18.24 10.24
C LEU A 197 3.73 -17.06 10.73
N TYR A 198 3.58 -16.95 12.05
CA TYR A 198 2.92 -15.83 12.72
C TYR A 198 1.53 -15.49 12.16
N CYS A 199 0.75 -16.55 11.81
CA CYS A 199 -0.61 -16.40 11.27
C CYS A 199 -1.68 -16.28 12.36
N GLU A 200 -1.35 -16.44 13.64
CA GLU A 200 -2.25 -16.09 14.75
C GLU A 200 -2.35 -14.57 14.86
N VAL A 201 -3.57 -14.03 14.80
CA VAL A 201 -3.78 -12.57 14.85
C VAL A 201 -3.56 -12.06 16.26
N ASP A 202 -2.57 -11.20 16.43
CA ASP A 202 -2.23 -10.55 17.70
C ASP A 202 -1.83 -9.08 17.47
N GLY A 203 -2.69 -8.15 17.87
CA GLY A 203 -2.48 -6.72 17.69
C GLY A 203 -1.31 -6.12 18.48
N SER A 204 -0.58 -6.93 19.29
CA SER A 204 0.68 -6.54 19.92
C SER A 204 1.92 -6.82 19.06
N PHE A 205 1.77 -7.62 17.99
CA PHE A 205 2.84 -8.01 17.04
C PHE A 205 4.09 -8.59 17.75
N PRO A 206 3.96 -9.71 18.49
CA PRO A 206 4.99 -10.16 19.44
C PRO A 206 6.26 -10.74 18.76
N ASN A 207 6.21 -11.11 17.50
CA ASN A 207 7.33 -11.76 16.81
C ASN A 207 8.20 -10.78 16.05
N HIS A 208 7.63 -10.08 15.09
CA HIS A 208 8.28 -9.00 14.36
C HIS A 208 7.24 -7.98 13.90
N HIS A 209 7.71 -6.81 13.49
CA HIS A 209 6.84 -5.77 12.96
C HIS A 209 6.25 -6.21 11.61
N PRO A 210 4.91 -6.12 11.38
CA PRO A 210 4.29 -6.61 10.15
C PRO A 210 4.47 -5.61 8.99
N ASP A 211 5.71 -5.41 8.57
CA ASP A 211 6.10 -4.58 7.44
C ASP A 211 7.08 -5.34 6.53
N PRO A 212 6.60 -5.97 5.45
CA PRO A 212 7.44 -6.73 4.54
C PRO A 212 8.36 -5.87 3.66
N SER A 213 8.27 -4.55 3.73
CA SER A 213 9.21 -3.64 3.05
C SER A 213 10.57 -3.57 3.73
N GLN A 214 10.65 -4.01 4.99
CA GLN A 214 11.88 -4.03 5.78
C GLN A 214 12.51 -5.43 5.75
N PRO A 215 13.75 -5.58 5.23
CA PRO A 215 14.40 -6.90 5.11
C PRO A 215 14.54 -7.67 6.43
N GLU A 216 14.72 -6.97 7.54
CA GLU A 216 14.82 -7.56 8.88
C GLU A 216 13.54 -8.31 9.28
N ASN A 217 12.37 -7.84 8.87
CA ASN A 217 11.09 -8.49 9.14
C ASN A 217 10.85 -9.74 8.30
N LEU A 218 11.69 -9.99 7.29
CA LEU A 218 11.65 -11.19 6.46
C LEU A 218 12.65 -12.27 6.89
N ALA A 219 13.42 -12.05 7.95
CA ALA A 219 14.52 -12.94 8.35
C ALA A 219 14.04 -14.36 8.68
N ASP A 220 12.92 -14.49 9.40
CA ASP A 220 12.36 -15.79 9.76
C ASP A 220 11.76 -16.52 8.56
N LEU A 221 11.10 -15.80 7.66
CA LEU A 221 10.60 -16.35 6.40
C LEU A 221 11.76 -16.86 5.52
N ILE A 222 12.85 -16.08 5.40
CA ILE A 222 14.07 -16.48 4.68
C ILE A 222 14.66 -17.74 5.30
N SER A 223 14.74 -17.81 6.63
CA SER A 223 15.27 -18.96 7.36
C SER A 223 14.42 -20.21 7.14
N ALA A 224 13.09 -20.07 7.20
CA ALA A 224 12.14 -21.15 6.96
C ALA A 224 12.25 -21.72 5.54
N LEU A 225 12.38 -20.84 4.53
CA LEU A 225 12.55 -21.25 3.13
C LEU A 225 13.86 -22.02 2.90
N ARG A 226 14.97 -21.53 3.46
CA ARG A 226 16.28 -22.20 3.33
C ARG A 226 16.33 -23.54 4.03
N ALA A 227 15.62 -23.70 5.13
CA ALA A 227 15.57 -24.95 5.91
C ALA A 227 14.54 -25.95 5.37
N GLY A 228 13.59 -25.51 4.54
CA GLY A 228 12.45 -26.29 4.08
C GLY A 228 12.48 -26.66 2.60
N ASP A 229 11.33 -27.13 2.15
CA ASP A 229 11.08 -27.50 0.76
C ASP A 229 10.04 -26.60 0.08
N ASP A 230 9.66 -25.51 0.73
CA ASP A 230 8.77 -24.51 0.19
C ASP A 230 9.41 -23.80 -1.03
N GLU A 231 8.61 -23.58 -2.06
CA GLU A 231 9.08 -23.03 -3.34
C GLU A 231 9.12 -21.50 -3.32
N LEU A 232 8.32 -20.87 -2.45
CA LEU A 232 8.14 -19.44 -2.36
C LEU A 232 7.67 -19.03 -0.97
N GLY A 233 8.08 -17.84 -0.51
CA GLY A 233 7.56 -17.16 0.67
C GLY A 233 6.73 -15.95 0.29
N LEU A 234 5.56 -15.79 0.91
CA LEU A 234 4.72 -14.61 0.83
C LEU A 234 4.60 -13.99 2.22
N ALA A 235 4.86 -12.70 2.32
CA ALA A 235 4.72 -11.93 3.55
C ALA A 235 3.67 -10.81 3.37
N PHE A 236 2.91 -10.54 4.42
CA PHE A 236 1.84 -9.54 4.40
C PHE A 236 2.09 -8.49 5.47
N ASP A 237 1.68 -7.26 5.19
CA ASP A 237 1.66 -6.25 6.24
C ASP A 237 0.45 -6.40 7.17
N GLY A 238 0.38 -5.57 8.22
CA GLY A 238 -0.57 -5.75 9.31
C GLY A 238 -2.04 -5.78 8.90
N ASP A 239 -2.41 -5.18 7.77
CA ASP A 239 -3.79 -5.14 7.28
C ASP A 239 -3.97 -5.76 5.87
N GLY A 240 -2.90 -6.33 5.30
CA GLY A 240 -2.99 -7.20 4.12
C GLY A 240 -3.14 -6.48 2.79
N ASP A 241 -2.72 -5.22 2.69
CA ASP A 241 -2.70 -4.52 1.41
C ASP A 241 -1.31 -4.41 0.77
N ARG A 242 -0.24 -4.92 1.46
CA ARG A 242 1.13 -5.00 0.93
C ARG A 242 1.65 -6.42 0.90
N LEU A 243 2.31 -6.77 -0.22
CA LEU A 243 2.89 -8.08 -0.47
C LEU A 243 4.42 -8.02 -0.48
N GLY A 244 5.04 -8.79 0.38
CA GLY A 244 6.45 -9.18 0.31
C GLY A 244 6.60 -10.55 -0.33
N VAL A 245 7.67 -10.76 -1.08
CA VAL A 245 7.96 -12.04 -1.76
C VAL A 245 9.41 -12.43 -1.54
N VAL A 246 9.62 -13.68 -1.13
CA VAL A 246 10.95 -14.24 -0.93
C VAL A 246 11.04 -15.55 -1.73
N SER A 247 12.07 -15.70 -2.55
CA SER A 247 12.32 -16.93 -3.29
C SER A 247 12.88 -18.04 -2.39
N ARG A 248 12.87 -19.29 -2.86
CA ARG A 248 13.40 -20.45 -2.11
C ARG A 248 14.84 -20.25 -1.64
N SER A 249 15.68 -19.58 -2.44
CA SER A 249 17.08 -19.29 -2.09
C SER A 249 17.22 -18.25 -0.96
N GLY A 250 16.13 -17.60 -0.55
CA GLY A 250 16.10 -16.52 0.42
C GLY A 250 16.37 -15.13 -0.21
N ARG A 251 16.25 -15.01 -1.53
CA ARG A 251 16.34 -13.72 -2.23
C ARG A 251 15.00 -12.98 -2.10
N ILE A 252 15.05 -11.74 -1.63
CA ILE A 252 13.88 -10.85 -1.62
C ILE A 252 13.58 -10.40 -3.06
N ILE A 253 12.35 -10.61 -3.50
CA ILE A 253 11.86 -10.13 -4.80
C ILE A 253 11.10 -8.84 -4.55
N TYR A 254 11.75 -7.73 -4.79
CA TYR A 254 11.18 -6.40 -4.53
C TYR A 254 9.92 -6.13 -5.37
N PRO A 255 9.00 -5.29 -4.87
CA PRO A 255 7.68 -5.07 -5.50
C PRO A 255 7.73 -4.63 -6.96
N ASP A 256 8.72 -3.83 -7.34
CA ASP A 256 8.91 -3.41 -8.74
C ASP A 256 9.34 -4.57 -9.65
N ARG A 257 10.03 -5.60 -9.13
CA ARG A 257 10.34 -6.85 -9.84
C ARG A 257 9.11 -7.75 -9.92
N GLN A 258 8.31 -7.81 -8.85
CA GLN A 258 7.00 -8.50 -8.87
C GLN A 258 6.10 -7.88 -9.94
N LEU A 259 6.06 -6.54 -10.02
CA LEU A 259 5.27 -5.82 -11.02
C LEU A 259 5.68 -6.15 -12.45
N MET A 260 6.96 -6.46 -12.72
CA MET A 260 7.39 -6.93 -14.03
C MET A 260 6.71 -8.23 -14.44
N LEU A 261 6.61 -9.20 -13.52
CA LEU A 261 5.91 -10.47 -13.77
C LEU A 261 4.43 -10.25 -14.01
N PHE A 262 3.79 -9.45 -13.17
CA PHE A 262 2.38 -9.10 -13.33
C PHE A 262 2.12 -8.35 -14.64
N ALA A 263 3.00 -7.42 -15.01
CA ALA A 263 2.87 -6.68 -16.26
C ALA A 263 2.97 -7.61 -17.47
N ALA A 264 3.94 -8.51 -17.51
CA ALA A 264 4.08 -9.48 -18.58
C ALA A 264 2.82 -10.36 -18.72
N ASP A 265 2.28 -10.86 -17.59
CA ASP A 265 1.04 -11.68 -17.58
C ASP A 265 -0.19 -10.88 -18.05
N VAL A 266 -0.41 -9.68 -17.50
CA VAL A 266 -1.56 -8.82 -17.88
C VAL A 266 -1.49 -8.40 -19.35
N LEU A 267 -0.32 -7.97 -19.80
CA LEU A 267 -0.11 -7.48 -21.18
C LEU A 267 -0.20 -8.59 -22.22
N SER A 268 0.08 -9.83 -21.86
CA SER A 268 -0.11 -10.98 -22.77
C SER A 268 -1.57 -11.16 -23.23
N ARG A 269 -2.52 -10.71 -22.42
CA ARG A 269 -3.95 -10.74 -22.71
C ARG A 269 -4.53 -9.37 -23.10
N ASN A 270 -3.83 -8.29 -22.78
CA ASN A 270 -4.30 -6.91 -22.96
C ASN A 270 -3.20 -6.05 -23.61
N PRO A 271 -2.82 -6.30 -24.87
CA PRO A 271 -1.84 -5.47 -25.57
C PRO A 271 -2.28 -4.00 -25.60
N GLY A 272 -1.35 -3.07 -25.40
CA GLY A 272 -1.63 -1.63 -25.33
C GLY A 272 -2.12 -1.14 -23.98
N ALA A 273 -2.33 -2.02 -22.98
CA ALA A 273 -2.80 -1.59 -21.66
C ALA A 273 -1.74 -0.76 -20.94
N ARG A 274 -2.23 0.21 -20.15
CA ARG A 274 -1.39 1.00 -19.25
C ARG A 274 -1.06 0.25 -18.00
N VAL A 275 0.20 0.39 -17.55
CA VAL A 275 0.70 -0.10 -16.27
C VAL A 275 1.29 1.07 -15.51
N ILE A 276 0.73 1.37 -14.34
CA ILE A 276 1.19 2.46 -13.48
C ILE A 276 2.22 1.92 -12.49
N PHE A 277 3.26 2.70 -12.22
CA PHE A 277 4.21 2.46 -11.14
C PHE A 277 4.67 3.78 -10.52
N ASP A 278 5.05 3.72 -9.23
CA ASP A 278 5.42 4.92 -8.50
C ASP A 278 6.84 5.40 -8.80
N VAL A 279 7.13 6.66 -8.43
CA VAL A 279 8.45 7.31 -8.67
C VAL A 279 9.61 6.59 -8.00
N LYS A 280 9.38 5.69 -7.05
CA LYS A 280 10.42 4.92 -6.36
C LYS A 280 10.83 3.66 -7.11
N SER A 281 9.99 3.20 -8.03
CA SER A 281 10.20 1.96 -8.77
C SER A 281 11.37 2.04 -9.76
N THR A 282 11.96 0.87 -10.06
CA THR A 282 13.06 0.73 -11.00
C THR A 282 12.79 1.34 -12.36
N ARG A 283 13.79 1.96 -12.97
CA ARG A 283 13.73 2.45 -14.36
C ARG A 283 13.52 1.32 -15.39
N ASN A 284 13.87 0.09 -15.02
CA ASN A 284 13.73 -1.07 -15.89
C ASN A 284 12.28 -1.41 -16.25
N LEU A 285 11.29 -0.89 -15.48
CA LEU A 285 9.87 -1.04 -15.80
C LEU A 285 9.48 -0.36 -17.13
N PHE A 286 10.09 0.77 -17.47
CA PHE A 286 9.79 1.45 -18.74
C PHE A 286 10.05 0.57 -19.97
N PRO A 287 11.28 0.06 -20.21
CA PRO A 287 11.55 -0.81 -21.35
C PRO A 287 10.84 -2.16 -21.22
N TRP A 288 10.68 -2.71 -20.01
CA TRP A 288 10.01 -3.98 -19.78
C TRP A 288 8.54 -3.94 -20.23
N ILE A 289 7.78 -2.95 -19.77
CA ILE A 289 6.37 -2.79 -20.13
C ILE A 289 6.21 -2.58 -21.63
N ARG A 290 7.06 -1.74 -22.26
CA ARG A 290 7.03 -1.51 -23.71
C ARG A 290 7.36 -2.78 -24.50
N ALA A 291 8.35 -3.56 -24.06
CA ALA A 291 8.72 -4.81 -24.70
C ALA A 291 7.61 -5.86 -24.68
N HIS A 292 6.73 -5.80 -23.65
CA HIS A 292 5.54 -6.64 -23.56
C HIS A 292 4.29 -6.02 -24.20
N GLY A 293 4.44 -4.93 -24.95
CA GLY A 293 3.35 -4.29 -25.70
C GLY A 293 2.44 -3.38 -24.88
N GLY A 294 2.89 -2.90 -23.71
CA GLY A 294 2.12 -2.00 -22.83
C GLY A 294 2.60 -0.55 -22.85
N GLU A 295 1.84 0.33 -22.21
CA GLU A 295 2.15 1.74 -21.98
C GLU A 295 2.58 1.96 -20.50
N PRO A 296 3.88 2.25 -20.24
CA PRO A 296 4.34 2.57 -18.89
C PRO A 296 3.89 3.97 -18.46
N LEU A 297 3.35 4.10 -17.26
CA LEU A 297 2.91 5.37 -16.68
C LEU A 297 3.50 5.55 -15.27
N LEU A 298 4.49 6.43 -15.14
CA LEU A 298 5.06 6.80 -13.85
C LEU A 298 4.12 7.76 -13.11
N TRP A 299 3.89 7.52 -11.81
CA TRP A 299 3.00 8.35 -11.03
C TRP A 299 3.51 8.60 -9.59
N LYS A 300 2.77 9.43 -8.87
CA LYS A 300 3.04 9.74 -7.45
C LYS A 300 2.88 8.51 -6.58
N THR A 301 3.72 8.39 -5.54
CA THR A 301 3.55 7.41 -4.47
C THR A 301 2.31 7.72 -3.63
N GLY A 302 1.54 6.71 -3.31
CA GLY A 302 0.37 6.76 -2.43
C GLY A 302 -0.82 6.00 -3.00
N HIS A 303 -1.25 4.96 -2.26
CA HIS A 303 -2.28 4.03 -2.72
C HIS A 303 -3.58 4.69 -3.19
N SER A 304 -4.02 5.77 -2.53
CA SER A 304 -5.21 6.53 -2.93
C SER A 304 -4.99 7.32 -4.24
N LEU A 305 -3.78 7.87 -4.44
CA LEU A 305 -3.41 8.60 -5.66
C LEU A 305 -3.27 7.64 -6.86
N ILE A 306 -2.75 6.44 -6.63
CA ILE A 306 -2.66 5.38 -7.64
C ILE A 306 -4.07 4.93 -8.06
N LYS A 307 -4.98 4.65 -7.10
CA LYS A 307 -6.38 4.28 -7.40
C LYS A 307 -7.11 5.35 -8.22
N ALA A 308 -6.93 6.61 -7.86
CA ALA A 308 -7.49 7.73 -8.62
C ALA A 308 -6.92 7.79 -10.06
N LYS A 309 -5.60 7.61 -10.21
CA LYS A 309 -4.94 7.60 -11.52
C LYS A 309 -5.33 6.40 -12.37
N MET A 310 -5.53 5.23 -11.77
CA MET A 310 -6.06 4.06 -12.48
C MET A 310 -7.46 4.32 -13.05
N LYS A 311 -8.33 4.95 -12.25
CA LYS A 311 -9.69 5.32 -12.68
C LYS A 311 -9.66 6.34 -13.84
N GLU A 312 -8.81 7.37 -13.73
CA GLU A 312 -8.62 8.41 -14.75
C GLU A 312 -8.05 7.86 -16.06
N SER A 313 -6.98 7.06 -15.96
CA SER A 313 -6.21 6.60 -17.12
C SER A 313 -6.75 5.32 -17.76
N GLY A 314 -7.63 4.58 -17.06
CA GLY A 314 -8.08 3.25 -17.47
C GLY A 314 -7.01 2.16 -17.34
N ALA A 315 -5.95 2.39 -16.56
CA ALA A 315 -4.89 1.42 -16.35
C ALA A 315 -5.42 0.12 -15.75
N LEU A 316 -4.91 -1.02 -16.24
CA LEU A 316 -5.34 -2.36 -15.83
C LEU A 316 -4.52 -2.94 -14.68
N LEU A 317 -3.34 -2.40 -14.46
CA LEU A 317 -2.40 -2.82 -13.42
C LEU A 317 -1.67 -1.60 -12.85
N ALA A 318 -1.43 -1.61 -11.56
CA ALA A 318 -0.52 -0.66 -10.93
C ALA A 318 0.27 -1.33 -9.79
N GLY A 319 1.42 -0.75 -9.45
CA GLY A 319 2.23 -1.19 -8.31
C GLY A 319 3.05 -0.07 -7.71
N GLU A 320 3.33 -0.19 -6.42
CA GLU A 320 4.21 0.71 -5.68
C GLU A 320 5.39 -0.06 -5.08
N MET A 321 6.51 0.62 -4.93
CA MET A 321 7.69 0.04 -4.29
C MET A 321 7.45 -0.36 -2.82
N SER A 322 6.38 0.14 -2.21
CA SER A 322 5.94 -0.22 -0.86
C SER A 322 5.27 -1.59 -0.74
N GLY A 323 4.96 -2.26 -1.87
CA GLY A 323 4.29 -3.56 -1.89
C GLY A 323 2.81 -3.53 -2.23
N HIS A 324 2.19 -2.36 -2.39
CA HIS A 324 0.82 -2.27 -2.88
C HIS A 324 0.76 -2.66 -4.36
N VAL A 325 -0.14 -3.58 -4.71
CA VAL A 325 -0.40 -4.00 -6.09
C VAL A 325 -1.89 -3.90 -6.36
N PHE A 326 -2.23 -3.30 -7.50
CA PHE A 326 -3.60 -2.97 -7.86
C PHE A 326 -3.93 -3.62 -9.19
N PHE A 327 -4.83 -4.60 -9.18
CA PHE A 327 -5.33 -5.21 -10.40
C PHE A 327 -6.71 -4.65 -10.75
N LYS A 328 -6.85 -4.05 -11.92
CA LYS A 328 -8.15 -3.75 -12.53
C LYS A 328 -8.53 -4.81 -13.57
N GLU A 329 -7.52 -5.44 -14.15
CA GLU A 329 -7.70 -6.62 -14.98
C GLU A 329 -8.14 -7.80 -14.11
N ARG A 330 -9.33 -8.33 -14.35
CA ARG A 330 -9.97 -9.45 -13.62
C ARG A 330 -10.35 -9.14 -12.15
N TRP A 331 -10.01 -7.95 -11.61
CA TRP A 331 -10.29 -7.51 -10.25
C TRP A 331 -10.91 -6.11 -10.23
N PHE A 332 -10.98 -5.46 -9.07
CA PHE A 332 -11.73 -4.21 -8.90
C PHE A 332 -10.87 -2.93 -8.95
N GLY A 333 -9.53 -3.05 -8.91
CA GLY A 333 -8.61 -1.91 -9.02
C GLY A 333 -8.22 -1.28 -7.67
N PHE A 334 -8.44 -1.97 -6.57
CA PHE A 334 -7.87 -1.59 -5.27
C PHE A 334 -6.62 -2.43 -4.94
N ASP A 335 -5.85 -1.98 -3.96
CA ASP A 335 -4.68 -2.65 -3.41
C ASP A 335 -5.08 -3.89 -2.62
N ASP A 336 -4.54 -5.05 -3.02
CA ASP A 336 -4.92 -6.34 -2.46
C ASP A 336 -3.74 -7.31 -2.49
N ALA A 337 -3.07 -7.47 -1.34
CA ALA A 337 -1.91 -8.35 -1.26
C ALA A 337 -2.28 -9.83 -1.32
N LEU A 338 -3.46 -10.22 -0.80
CA LEU A 338 -3.91 -11.60 -0.86
C LEU A 338 -4.21 -12.01 -2.30
N TYR A 339 -4.91 -11.16 -3.06
CA TYR A 339 -5.16 -11.38 -4.47
C TYR A 339 -3.87 -11.30 -5.30
N ALA A 340 -3.00 -10.32 -5.03
CA ALA A 340 -1.72 -10.18 -5.72
C ALA A 340 -0.82 -11.43 -5.52
N GLY A 341 -0.76 -11.97 -4.30
CA GLY A 341 -0.09 -13.24 -4.01
C GLY A 341 -0.68 -14.41 -4.78
N ALA A 342 -2.01 -14.51 -4.85
CA ALA A 342 -2.70 -15.53 -5.63
C ALA A 342 -2.37 -15.42 -7.14
N ARG A 343 -2.35 -14.19 -7.70
CA ARG A 343 -1.95 -13.92 -9.09
C ARG A 343 -0.48 -14.24 -9.34
N LEU A 344 0.40 -13.97 -8.37
CA LEU A 344 1.82 -14.35 -8.47
C LEU A 344 1.96 -15.88 -8.57
N LEU A 345 1.25 -16.62 -7.72
CA LEU A 345 1.26 -18.09 -7.76
C LEU A 345 0.66 -18.63 -9.06
N GLU A 346 -0.39 -17.99 -9.61
CA GLU A 346 -0.93 -18.36 -10.93
C GLU A 346 0.14 -18.26 -12.02
N VAL A 347 0.93 -17.19 -12.04
CA VAL A 347 2.04 -16.99 -12.99
C VAL A 347 3.13 -18.03 -12.74
N LEU A 348 3.63 -18.13 -11.51
CA LEU A 348 4.77 -18.97 -11.17
C LEU A 348 4.46 -20.49 -11.21
N SER A 349 3.20 -20.89 -11.04
CA SER A 349 2.81 -22.30 -11.16
C SER A 349 2.98 -22.86 -12.58
N ARG A 350 3.10 -22.03 -13.59
CA ARG A 350 3.39 -22.40 -14.98
C ARG A 350 4.88 -22.55 -15.26
N GLU A 351 5.73 -22.03 -14.37
CA GLU A 351 7.19 -22.09 -14.51
C GLU A 351 7.72 -23.44 -13.95
N ALA A 352 8.60 -24.08 -14.73
CA ALA A 352 9.31 -25.27 -14.28
C ALA A 352 10.44 -24.92 -13.29
N ASP A 353 11.01 -23.70 -13.42
CA ASP A 353 12.07 -23.16 -12.60
C ASP A 353 11.70 -21.74 -12.14
N ILE A 354 11.22 -21.62 -10.91
CA ILE A 354 10.80 -20.34 -10.31
C ILE A 354 12.01 -19.43 -10.06
N GLU A 355 13.14 -19.98 -9.58
CA GLU A 355 14.37 -19.19 -9.39
C GLU A 355 14.88 -18.63 -10.73
N GLY A 356 14.86 -19.42 -11.78
CA GLY A 356 15.18 -18.98 -13.13
C GLY A 356 14.21 -17.92 -13.65
N ALA A 357 12.92 -17.99 -13.29
CA ALA A 357 11.95 -16.93 -13.65
C ALA A 357 12.31 -15.60 -13.03
N PHE A 358 12.69 -15.58 -11.76
CA PHE A 358 13.18 -14.36 -11.10
C PHE A 358 14.54 -13.89 -11.64
N ALA A 359 15.44 -14.81 -12.00
CA ALA A 359 16.74 -14.45 -12.52
C ALA A 359 16.70 -13.83 -13.93
N ARG A 360 15.63 -14.09 -14.70
CA ARG A 360 15.42 -13.48 -16.03
C ARG A 360 14.94 -12.03 -15.97
N LEU A 361 14.49 -11.54 -14.80
CA LEU A 361 14.06 -10.16 -14.65
C LEU A 361 15.26 -9.20 -14.76
N PRO A 362 15.13 -8.08 -15.48
CA PRO A 362 16.17 -7.07 -15.49
C PRO A 362 16.53 -6.60 -14.09
N ASP A 363 17.82 -6.51 -13.81
CA ASP A 363 18.33 -6.05 -12.53
C ASP A 363 19.34 -4.91 -12.73
N SER A 364 19.63 -4.20 -11.65
CA SER A 364 20.52 -3.04 -11.62
C SER A 364 21.10 -2.88 -10.22
N ILE A 365 22.19 -2.18 -10.07
CA ILE A 365 22.72 -1.84 -8.76
C ILE A 365 21.86 -0.73 -8.18
N ASN A 366 21.28 -0.97 -7.00
CA ASN A 366 20.39 0.01 -6.37
C ASN A 366 20.58 0.07 -4.85
N THR A 367 20.21 1.21 -4.27
CA THR A 367 20.15 1.36 -2.81
C THR A 367 18.81 0.86 -2.28
N PRO A 368 18.71 0.47 -1.00
CA PRO A 368 17.42 0.48 -0.30
C PRO A 368 16.85 1.90 -0.28
N GLU A 369 15.64 2.07 0.24
CA GLU A 369 15.13 3.39 0.60
C GLU A 369 16.01 3.99 1.71
N LEU A 370 16.62 5.15 1.42
CA LEU A 370 17.40 5.90 2.39
C LEU A 370 16.57 7.08 2.89
N GLN A 371 16.80 7.52 4.13
CA GLN A 371 16.01 8.58 4.74
C GLN A 371 16.91 9.67 5.33
N ILE A 372 16.52 10.92 5.14
CA ILE A 372 17.05 12.07 5.86
C ILE A 372 15.96 12.52 6.84
N GLU A 373 16.23 12.39 8.13
CA GLU A 373 15.34 12.85 9.18
C GLU A 373 15.36 14.38 9.26
N LEU A 374 14.17 14.98 9.37
CA LEU A 374 13.97 16.41 9.46
C LEU A 374 12.90 16.70 10.52
N ARG A 375 12.66 17.99 10.82
CA ARG A 375 11.54 18.41 11.66
C ARG A 375 10.25 18.43 10.85
N GLU A 376 9.12 18.42 11.55
CA GLU A 376 7.80 18.49 10.93
C GLU A 376 7.69 19.70 9.99
N GLY A 377 7.28 19.46 8.74
CA GLY A 377 7.14 20.47 7.69
C GLY A 377 8.44 20.86 6.96
N GLU A 378 9.61 20.58 7.48
CA GLU A 378 10.89 20.91 6.84
C GLU A 378 11.12 20.09 5.57
N ASN A 379 10.60 18.87 5.48
CA ASN A 379 10.74 17.99 4.33
C ASN A 379 10.12 18.61 3.06
N HIS A 380 8.90 19.13 3.16
CA HIS A 380 8.24 19.80 2.03
C HIS A 380 8.93 21.11 1.64
N ALA A 381 9.35 21.92 2.63
CA ALA A 381 10.08 23.15 2.39
C ALA A 381 11.44 22.89 1.72
N LEU A 382 12.15 21.83 2.12
CA LEU A 382 13.40 21.41 1.48
C LEU A 382 13.17 20.99 0.03
N MET A 383 12.15 20.18 -0.23
CA MET A 383 11.84 19.76 -1.61
C MET A 383 11.46 20.92 -2.51
N GLN A 384 10.74 21.93 -1.99
CA GLN A 384 10.44 23.13 -2.75
C GLN A 384 11.73 23.88 -3.15
N ARG A 385 12.65 24.14 -2.19
CA ARG A 385 13.95 24.78 -2.48
C ARG A 385 14.77 24.00 -3.50
N LEU A 386 14.81 22.66 -3.38
CA LEU A 386 15.50 21.80 -4.34
C LEU A 386 14.89 21.91 -5.73
N GLY A 387 13.57 21.92 -5.85
CA GLY A 387 12.87 22.08 -7.13
C GLY A 387 13.24 23.38 -7.85
N GLU A 388 13.46 24.46 -7.12
CA GLU A 388 13.82 25.78 -7.67
C GLU A 388 15.30 25.88 -8.06
N SER A 389 16.20 25.35 -7.24
CA SER A 389 17.64 25.63 -7.31
C SER A 389 18.51 24.47 -7.79
N ALA A 390 18.06 23.21 -7.63
CA ALA A 390 18.89 22.06 -7.97
C ALA A 390 19.20 21.98 -9.47
N ARG A 391 20.43 21.65 -9.78
CA ARG A 391 20.90 21.38 -11.16
C ARG A 391 21.66 20.06 -11.15
N PHE A 392 21.40 19.24 -12.15
CA PHE A 392 21.97 17.91 -12.26
C PHE A 392 22.68 17.78 -13.62
N GLU A 393 24.00 17.71 -13.58
CA GLU A 393 24.81 17.60 -14.79
C GLU A 393 24.60 16.24 -15.47
N GLY A 394 24.41 16.25 -16.80
CA GLY A 394 24.17 15.05 -17.58
C GLY A 394 22.78 14.40 -17.39
N ALA A 395 21.87 15.05 -16.67
CA ALA A 395 20.50 14.59 -16.58
C ALA A 395 19.84 14.59 -17.96
N ARG A 396 19.16 13.47 -18.30
CA ARG A 396 18.31 13.37 -19.48
C ARG A 396 16.94 13.97 -19.25
N GLU A 397 16.41 13.78 -18.05
CA GLU A 397 15.08 14.25 -17.65
C GLU A 397 15.04 14.49 -16.13
N VAL A 398 14.31 15.50 -15.71
CA VAL A 398 13.99 15.76 -14.31
C VAL A 398 12.48 15.70 -14.15
N ILE A 399 12.00 14.67 -13.47
CA ILE A 399 10.58 14.40 -13.25
C ILE A 399 10.22 14.95 -11.87
N THR A 400 9.23 15.86 -11.83
CA THR A 400 8.85 16.61 -10.62
C THR A 400 7.44 16.28 -10.10
N ILE A 401 6.84 15.20 -10.57
CA ILE A 401 5.46 14.82 -10.20
C ILE A 401 5.31 14.48 -8.71
N ASP A 402 6.38 13.94 -8.08
CA ASP A 402 6.44 13.62 -6.65
C ASP A 402 7.91 13.70 -6.17
N GLY A 403 8.36 14.90 -5.87
CA GLY A 403 9.76 15.19 -5.55
C GLY A 403 10.60 15.44 -6.80
N LEU A 404 11.86 15.05 -6.76
CA LEU A 404 12.83 15.15 -7.86
C LEU A 404 13.35 13.76 -8.21
N ARG A 405 12.84 13.19 -9.29
CA ARG A 405 13.41 12.00 -9.92
C ARG A 405 14.20 12.42 -11.15
N VAL A 406 15.49 12.15 -11.11
CA VAL A 406 16.46 12.59 -12.13
C VAL A 406 16.95 11.37 -12.89
N GLU A 407 16.56 11.28 -14.16
CA GLU A 407 16.98 10.19 -15.05
C GLU A 407 18.29 10.54 -15.78
N TYR A 408 19.21 9.59 -15.79
CA TYR A 408 20.46 9.64 -16.54
C TYR A 408 20.49 8.56 -17.62
N ALA A 409 21.55 8.53 -18.41
CA ALA A 409 21.76 7.47 -19.41
C ALA A 409 21.83 6.08 -18.78
N ASP A 410 22.45 6.00 -17.61
CA ASP A 410 22.93 4.81 -16.92
C ASP A 410 22.37 4.66 -15.50
N GLY A 411 21.31 5.40 -15.12
CA GLY A 411 20.71 5.29 -13.81
C GLY A 411 19.70 6.39 -13.49
N PHE A 412 19.21 6.41 -12.26
CA PHE A 412 18.42 7.52 -11.72
C PHE A 412 18.74 7.79 -10.25
N GLY A 413 18.41 9.00 -9.81
CA GLY A 413 18.35 9.36 -8.39
C GLY A 413 16.99 9.98 -8.07
N LEU A 414 16.50 9.71 -6.87
CA LEU A 414 15.25 10.25 -6.36
C LEU A 414 15.45 10.92 -5.01
N ALA A 415 14.86 12.10 -4.84
CA ALA A 415 14.61 12.73 -3.54
C ALA A 415 13.15 13.18 -3.49
N ARG A 416 12.40 12.78 -2.46
CA ARG A 416 11.00 13.18 -2.26
C ARG A 416 10.66 13.35 -0.79
N ALA A 417 9.75 14.28 -0.48
CA ALA A 417 9.19 14.36 0.86
C ALA A 417 8.27 13.16 1.14
N SER A 418 8.42 12.56 2.32
CA SER A 418 7.41 11.61 2.80
C SER A 418 6.12 12.37 3.16
N ASN A 419 4.97 11.78 2.84
CA ASN A 419 3.66 12.34 3.17
C ASN A 419 3.13 11.86 4.53
N THR A 420 3.84 10.93 5.19
CA THR A 420 3.42 10.31 6.45
C THR A 420 4.37 10.61 7.61
N THR A 421 5.62 10.88 7.31
CA THR A 421 6.70 11.14 8.27
C THR A 421 7.55 12.34 7.83
N PRO A 422 8.20 13.08 8.76
CA PRO A 422 9.01 14.25 8.42
C PRO A 422 10.41 13.87 7.88
N VAL A 423 10.45 13.06 6.81
CA VAL A 423 11.71 12.63 6.20
C VAL A 423 11.74 12.96 4.71
N ILE A 424 12.96 13.08 4.16
CA ILE A 424 13.19 12.96 2.71
C ILE A 424 13.56 11.50 2.43
N VAL A 425 12.80 10.88 1.56
CA VAL A 425 13.08 9.54 1.01
C VAL A 425 13.99 9.70 -0.20
N LEU A 426 15.08 8.92 -0.20
CA LEU A 426 16.05 8.87 -1.30
C LEU A 426 16.13 7.45 -1.85
N ARG A 427 16.30 7.34 -3.15
CA ARG A 427 16.64 6.09 -3.82
C ARG A 427 17.55 6.34 -5.01
N PHE A 428 18.52 5.45 -5.23
CA PHE A 428 19.45 5.51 -6.33
C PHE A 428 19.53 4.16 -7.02
N GLU A 429 19.62 4.19 -8.34
CA GLU A 429 19.77 2.99 -9.18
C GLU A 429 20.67 3.31 -10.36
N ALA A 430 21.56 2.38 -10.72
CA ALA A 430 22.46 2.54 -11.86
C ALA A 430 22.85 1.19 -12.48
N ASP A 431 23.39 1.25 -13.70
CA ASP A 431 23.84 0.06 -14.43
C ASP A 431 25.14 -0.49 -13.82
N ASP A 432 25.99 0.39 -13.24
CA ASP A 432 27.22 0.01 -12.56
C ASP A 432 27.51 0.87 -11.34
N ALA A 433 28.52 0.47 -10.56
CA ALA A 433 28.92 1.14 -9.32
C ALA A 433 29.49 2.56 -9.54
N ALA A 434 30.13 2.81 -10.66
CA ALA A 434 30.70 4.14 -10.97
C ALA A 434 29.59 5.14 -11.27
N ALA A 435 28.60 4.73 -12.06
CA ALA A 435 27.39 5.52 -12.33
C ALA A 435 26.60 5.79 -11.05
N LEU A 436 26.42 4.79 -10.19
CA LEU A 436 25.75 4.95 -8.90
C LEU A 436 26.47 5.99 -8.02
N ALA A 437 27.79 5.87 -7.87
CA ALA A 437 28.57 6.80 -7.08
C ALA A 437 28.53 8.23 -7.62
N ARG A 438 28.55 8.41 -8.94
CA ARG A 438 28.42 9.71 -9.62
C ARG A 438 27.05 10.35 -9.35
N ILE A 439 25.98 9.58 -9.51
CA ILE A 439 24.59 10.06 -9.26
C ILE A 439 24.46 10.47 -7.78
N GLN A 440 24.90 9.63 -6.87
CA GLN A 440 24.89 9.94 -5.44
C GLN A 440 25.69 11.20 -5.12
N ALA A 441 26.87 11.40 -5.73
CA ALA A 441 27.69 12.59 -5.52
C ALA A 441 26.98 13.89 -5.92
N GLN A 442 26.21 13.88 -7.03
CA GLN A 442 25.42 15.03 -7.44
C GLN A 442 24.30 15.32 -6.43
N PHE A 443 23.53 14.30 -6.02
CA PHE A 443 22.50 14.48 -5.00
C PHE A 443 23.07 14.95 -3.66
N ARG A 444 24.24 14.42 -3.24
CA ARG A 444 24.95 14.88 -2.04
C ARG A 444 25.31 16.36 -2.12
N SER A 445 25.79 16.82 -3.26
CA SER A 445 26.13 18.24 -3.48
C SER A 445 24.91 19.15 -3.34
N VAL A 446 23.82 18.82 -4.04
CA VAL A 446 22.58 19.64 -4.03
C VAL A 446 21.92 19.63 -2.65
N LEU A 447 21.88 18.47 -1.98
CA LEU A 447 21.29 18.34 -0.64
C LEU A 447 22.10 19.10 0.41
N ARG A 448 23.44 19.06 0.38
CA ARG A 448 24.30 19.83 1.28
C ARG A 448 24.14 21.33 1.08
N ALA A 449 23.99 21.79 -0.15
CA ALA A 449 23.74 23.20 -0.43
C ALA A 449 22.39 23.68 0.12
N ALA A 450 21.34 22.86 0.00
CA ALA A 450 19.98 23.22 0.43
C ALA A 450 19.70 22.95 1.92
N ALA A 451 20.40 22.00 2.53
CA ALA A 451 20.26 21.59 3.94
C ALA A 451 21.64 21.24 4.55
N PRO A 452 22.49 22.26 4.86
CA PRO A 452 23.87 22.02 5.33
C PRO A 452 23.98 21.21 6.62
N HIS A 453 22.93 21.22 7.45
CA HIS A 453 22.90 20.53 8.74
C HIS A 453 22.33 19.11 8.67
N ALA A 454 21.78 18.70 7.52
CA ALA A 454 21.18 17.38 7.36
C ALA A 454 22.27 16.29 7.33
N VAL A 455 22.04 15.20 8.06
CA VAL A 455 22.88 14.01 8.00
C VAL A 455 22.48 13.19 6.78
N LEU A 456 23.40 13.03 5.83
CA LEU A 456 23.14 12.26 4.62
C LEU A 456 23.53 10.79 4.85
N PRO A 457 22.66 9.80 4.58
CA PRO A 457 22.90 8.39 4.83
C PRO A 457 23.72 7.68 3.74
N PHE A 458 24.39 8.42 2.83
CA PHE A 458 25.12 7.87 1.68
C PHE A 458 26.31 8.73 1.29
#